data_5a441862c1b019b7b751939b1cc16374
#
_entry.id   5a441862c1b019b7b751939b1cc16374
#
_cell.length_a   1.000
_cell.length_b   1.000
_cell.length_c   1.000
_cell.angle_alpha   90.00
_cell.angle_beta   90.00
_cell.angle_gamma   90.00
#
_symmetry.space_group_name_H-M   'P 1'
#
loop_
_entity.id
_entity.type
_entity.pdbx_description
1 polymer ?
#
loop_
_entity_poly.entity_id
_entity_poly.type
_entity_poly.pdbx_seq_one_letter_code
_entity_poly.pdbx_strand_id
1 'polypeptide(L)'
;MNLTRVLQPHVCCLGNPVAGNPTQFVMYRAARAAGVDWRFFTSQVEVDQFEVAFRGVQALGLSGIALFEPFQTESLALLDSVTESAMCLGRVNVARLDGNSWLGDNTLGTAIVNCIGPLPTPQVPLASGEATALPESNSPCILVVGERKLAKAMRLASAELANRIVVVHEGPDTTLNATTIDTLNLASLEAFAQQDRKVDCVVLESLPSAAIARQLSLLEWGSNPSYLILESFSEKQLRLWQDLLKVKGMARIEPVELMTHQAAADFFFWTGVEPSIHLIRDSLEEYMQW
;
A
#
# COMPACT_ATOMS: atom_id res chain seq x y z
N MET A 1 -3.26 39.64 15.78
CA MET A 1 -4.13 38.52 15.40
C MET A 1 -3.65 38.02 14.04
N ASN A 2 -3.11 36.80 13.96
CA ASN A 2 -2.49 36.30 12.73
C ASN A 2 -3.61 35.77 11.81
N LEU A 3 -3.96 36.53 10.79
CA LEU A 3 -5.09 36.25 9.88
C LEU A 3 -4.91 34.96 9.03
N THR A 4 -3.71 34.40 9.00
CA THR A 4 -3.40 33.13 8.34
C THR A 4 -4.05 31.89 8.99
N ARG A 5 -4.68 32.02 10.15
CA ARG A 5 -5.40 30.94 10.85
C ARG A 5 -6.92 30.91 10.61
N VAL A 6 -7.44 31.71 9.70
CA VAL A 6 -8.90 31.86 9.52
C VAL A 6 -9.48 30.86 8.52
N LEU A 7 -8.66 30.29 7.63
CA LEU A 7 -9.15 29.31 6.66
C LEU A 7 -8.93 27.88 7.19
N GLN A 8 -10.01 27.15 7.36
CA GLN A 8 -9.94 25.74 7.69
C GLN A 8 -9.34 24.96 6.52
N PRO A 9 -8.40 24.04 6.75
CA PRO A 9 -7.91 23.16 5.70
C PRO A 9 -9.03 22.24 5.18
N HIS A 10 -9.13 22.11 3.85
CA HIS A 10 -10.10 21.29 3.19
C HIS A 10 -9.43 20.28 2.26
N VAL A 11 -9.92 19.05 2.28
CA VAL A 11 -9.57 17.99 1.33
C VAL A 11 -10.80 17.64 0.51
N CYS A 12 -10.67 17.67 -0.81
CA CYS A 12 -11.70 17.20 -1.74
C CYS A 12 -11.35 15.79 -2.23
N CYS A 13 -12.30 14.86 -2.12
CA CYS A 13 -12.18 13.52 -2.69
C CYS A 13 -12.82 13.53 -4.08
N LEU A 14 -12.05 13.20 -5.12
CA LEU A 14 -12.51 13.16 -6.52
C LEU A 14 -12.49 11.73 -7.04
N GLY A 15 -13.57 11.30 -7.67
CA GLY A 15 -13.69 9.97 -8.29
C GLY A 15 -14.91 9.84 -9.19
N ASN A 16 -15.01 8.72 -9.90
CA ASN A 16 -16.21 8.38 -10.68
C ASN A 16 -16.29 6.86 -10.91
N PRO A 17 -17.25 6.15 -10.24
CA PRO A 17 -18.20 6.69 -9.27
C PRO A 17 -17.57 6.91 -7.87
N VAL A 18 -18.22 7.75 -7.06
CA VAL A 18 -17.86 7.95 -5.63
C VAL A 18 -18.93 7.43 -4.67
N ALA A 19 -20.02 6.92 -5.18
CA ALA A 19 -21.08 6.33 -4.36
C ALA A 19 -20.52 5.17 -3.51
N GLY A 20 -20.81 5.18 -2.22
CA GLY A 20 -20.29 4.18 -1.28
C GLY A 20 -18.84 4.39 -0.82
N ASN A 21 -18.21 5.52 -1.18
CA ASN A 21 -16.85 5.83 -0.73
C ASN A 21 -16.85 6.30 0.74
N PRO A 22 -16.14 5.60 1.66
CA PRO A 22 -16.15 5.90 3.09
C PRO A 22 -15.27 7.10 3.49
N THR A 23 -14.41 7.60 2.61
CA THR A 23 -13.30 8.51 2.95
C THR A 23 -13.77 9.74 3.72
N GLN A 24 -14.82 10.42 3.25
CA GLN A 24 -15.33 11.61 3.93
C GLN A 24 -15.76 11.31 5.37
N PHE A 25 -16.47 10.20 5.59
CA PHE A 25 -16.95 9.79 6.90
C PHE A 25 -15.79 9.42 7.83
N VAL A 26 -14.88 8.60 7.36
CA VAL A 26 -13.72 8.11 8.12
C VAL A 26 -12.79 9.25 8.49
N MET A 27 -12.44 10.10 7.53
CA MET A 27 -11.53 11.22 7.73
C MET A 27 -12.11 12.29 8.66
N TYR A 28 -13.42 12.53 8.60
CA TYR A 28 -14.08 13.44 9.53
C TYR A 28 -13.96 12.95 10.99
N ARG A 29 -14.17 11.65 11.22
CA ARG A 29 -14.04 11.04 12.56
C ARG A 29 -12.59 11.05 13.03
N ALA A 30 -11.65 10.72 12.16
CA ALA A 30 -10.22 10.77 12.45
C ALA A 30 -9.77 12.18 12.85
N ALA A 31 -10.19 13.22 12.10
CA ALA A 31 -9.87 14.61 12.38
C ALA A 31 -10.40 15.06 13.75
N ARG A 32 -11.66 14.72 14.07
CA ARG A 32 -12.24 15.02 15.37
C ARG A 32 -11.48 14.37 16.52
N ALA A 33 -11.11 13.10 16.38
CA ALA A 33 -10.40 12.37 17.43
C ALA A 33 -8.96 12.87 17.60
N ALA A 34 -8.31 13.25 16.50
CA ALA A 34 -6.96 13.83 16.52
C ALA A 34 -6.96 15.31 16.97
N GLY A 35 -8.12 15.94 17.17
CA GLY A 35 -8.21 17.35 17.58
C GLY A 35 -7.77 18.33 16.49
N VAL A 36 -7.81 17.93 15.21
CA VAL A 36 -7.46 18.79 14.07
C VAL A 36 -8.71 19.31 13.36
N ASP A 37 -8.69 20.58 13.00
CA ASP A 37 -9.86 21.25 12.39
C ASP A 37 -9.81 21.18 10.85
N TRP A 38 -9.73 19.97 10.31
CA TRP A 38 -9.76 19.70 8.88
C TRP A 38 -11.17 19.30 8.42
N ARG A 39 -11.50 19.62 7.18
CA ARG A 39 -12.77 19.26 6.55
C ARG A 39 -12.53 18.40 5.32
N PHE A 40 -13.39 17.43 5.16
CA PHE A 40 -13.33 16.46 4.06
C PHE A 40 -14.70 16.43 3.37
N PHE A 41 -14.70 16.45 2.05
CA PHE A 41 -15.91 16.31 1.25
C PHE A 41 -15.61 15.51 -0.01
N THR A 42 -16.64 14.87 -0.57
CA THR A 42 -16.52 14.00 -1.74
C THR A 42 -17.33 14.58 -2.88
N SER A 43 -16.75 14.59 -4.07
CA SER A 43 -17.39 15.07 -5.29
C SER A 43 -17.19 14.06 -6.40
N GLN A 44 -18.29 13.68 -7.06
CA GLN A 44 -18.22 12.94 -8.31
C GLN A 44 -17.91 13.90 -9.44
N VAL A 45 -17.01 13.51 -10.33
CA VAL A 45 -16.56 14.32 -11.46
C VAL A 45 -16.62 13.46 -12.72
N GLU A 46 -17.20 13.95 -13.78
CA GLU A 46 -17.17 13.27 -15.06
C GLU A 46 -15.74 13.24 -15.62
N VAL A 47 -15.39 12.16 -16.33
CA VAL A 47 -14.00 11.92 -16.77
C VAL A 47 -13.46 13.07 -17.62
N ASP A 48 -14.28 13.61 -18.52
CA ASP A 48 -13.92 14.74 -19.38
C ASP A 48 -13.84 16.10 -18.64
N GLN A 49 -14.30 16.16 -17.39
CA GLN A 49 -14.26 17.35 -16.54
C GLN A 49 -13.17 17.29 -15.45
N PHE A 50 -12.39 16.20 -15.40
CA PHE A 50 -11.43 15.99 -14.32
C PHE A 50 -10.38 17.11 -14.22
N GLU A 51 -9.75 17.49 -15.32
CA GLU A 51 -8.72 18.55 -15.28
C GLU A 51 -9.32 19.89 -14.80
N VAL A 52 -10.52 20.23 -15.26
CA VAL A 52 -11.21 21.48 -14.83
C VAL A 52 -11.50 21.42 -13.33
N ALA A 53 -12.00 20.29 -12.83
CA ALA A 53 -12.29 20.12 -11.40
C ALA A 53 -11.00 20.18 -10.56
N PHE A 54 -9.93 19.52 -11.01
CA PHE A 54 -8.63 19.54 -10.34
C PHE A 54 -8.05 20.95 -10.26
N ARG A 55 -8.05 21.69 -11.39
CA ARG A 55 -7.64 23.09 -11.43
C ARG A 55 -8.53 23.98 -10.55
N GLY A 56 -9.83 23.67 -10.48
CA GLY A 56 -10.77 24.34 -9.58
C GLY A 56 -10.38 24.17 -8.12
N VAL A 57 -10.03 22.96 -7.68
CA VAL A 57 -9.53 22.68 -6.32
C VAL A 57 -8.27 23.50 -6.01
N GLN A 58 -7.33 23.56 -6.98
CA GLN A 58 -6.12 24.37 -6.84
C GLN A 58 -6.46 25.87 -6.73
N ALA A 59 -7.32 26.38 -7.61
CA ALA A 59 -7.73 27.79 -7.64
C ALA A 59 -8.50 28.23 -6.39
N LEU A 60 -9.26 27.33 -5.77
CA LEU A 60 -9.97 27.58 -4.52
C LEU A 60 -9.06 27.55 -3.30
N GLY A 61 -7.77 27.17 -3.47
CA GLY A 61 -6.80 27.09 -2.38
C GLY A 61 -7.12 25.99 -1.37
N LEU A 62 -7.71 24.86 -1.82
CA LEU A 62 -7.91 23.71 -0.96
C LEU A 62 -6.54 23.14 -0.55
N SER A 63 -6.51 22.50 0.61
CA SER A 63 -5.27 22.01 1.22
C SER A 63 -4.86 20.62 0.75
N GLY A 64 -5.80 19.85 0.17
CA GLY A 64 -5.52 18.51 -0.32
C GLY A 64 -6.58 17.95 -1.25
N ILE A 65 -6.21 16.87 -1.93
CA ILE A 65 -7.07 16.09 -2.81
C ILE A 65 -6.85 14.62 -2.50
N ALA A 66 -7.95 13.85 -2.38
CA ALA A 66 -7.94 12.40 -2.49
C ALA A 66 -8.40 12.02 -3.90
N LEU A 67 -7.67 11.15 -4.56
CA LEU A 67 -7.91 10.74 -5.95
C LEU A 67 -8.31 9.26 -6.00
N PHE A 68 -9.49 9.02 -6.55
CA PHE A 68 -9.99 7.68 -6.81
C PHE A 68 -9.97 7.39 -8.31
N GLU A 69 -10.22 6.13 -8.67
CA GLU A 69 -10.34 5.78 -10.07
C GLU A 69 -11.48 6.60 -10.76
N PRO A 70 -11.25 6.98 -12.01
CA PRO A 70 -10.11 6.67 -12.90
C PRO A 70 -8.97 7.72 -12.86
N PHE A 71 -8.96 8.65 -11.92
CA PHE A 71 -8.17 9.88 -11.96
C PHE A 71 -6.73 9.79 -11.44
N GLN A 72 -6.36 8.65 -10.86
CA GLN A 72 -5.06 8.49 -10.18
C GLN A 72 -3.85 8.64 -11.13
N THR A 73 -3.96 8.13 -12.36
CA THR A 73 -2.88 8.22 -13.34
C THR A 73 -2.84 9.59 -14.02
N GLU A 74 -3.99 10.12 -14.39
CA GLU A 74 -4.08 11.40 -15.09
C GLU A 74 -3.60 12.59 -14.25
N SER A 75 -3.77 12.49 -12.92
CA SER A 75 -3.36 13.53 -11.98
C SER A 75 -1.85 13.80 -11.95
N LEU A 76 -1.03 12.83 -12.36
CA LEU A 76 0.44 13.01 -12.43
C LEU A 76 0.85 14.24 -13.25
N ALA A 77 0.14 14.52 -14.35
CA ALA A 77 0.43 15.65 -15.22
C ALA A 77 -0.06 17.01 -14.67
N LEU A 78 -0.88 17.00 -13.62
CA LEU A 78 -1.51 18.18 -13.04
C LEU A 78 -0.83 18.67 -11.76
N LEU A 79 0.16 17.92 -11.27
CA LEU A 79 0.91 18.20 -10.04
C LEU A 79 2.27 18.83 -10.33
N ASP A 80 2.74 19.66 -9.41
CA ASP A 80 4.06 20.31 -9.53
C ASP A 80 5.20 19.31 -9.22
N SER A 81 4.93 18.37 -8.32
CA SER A 81 5.87 17.32 -7.95
C SER A 81 5.14 16.09 -7.41
N VAL A 82 5.81 14.95 -7.46
CA VAL A 82 5.33 13.70 -6.91
C VAL A 82 6.45 12.99 -6.15
N THR A 83 6.07 12.20 -5.14
CA THR A 83 7.02 11.37 -4.40
C THR A 83 7.58 10.24 -5.27
N GLU A 84 8.68 9.63 -4.83
CA GLU A 84 9.26 8.46 -5.51
C GLU A 84 8.27 7.28 -5.51
N SER A 85 7.44 7.12 -4.47
CA SER A 85 6.38 6.11 -4.40
C SER A 85 5.36 6.28 -5.52
N ALA A 86 4.81 7.50 -5.65
CA ALA A 86 3.84 7.82 -6.71
C ALA A 86 4.44 7.66 -8.11
N MET A 87 5.68 8.14 -8.31
CA MET A 87 6.40 8.00 -9.58
C MET A 87 6.62 6.53 -9.93
N CYS A 88 7.00 5.72 -8.96
CA CYS A 88 7.23 4.29 -9.14
C CYS A 88 5.96 3.55 -9.55
N LEU A 89 4.84 3.82 -8.85
CA LEU A 89 3.54 3.20 -9.12
C LEU A 89 2.85 3.77 -10.38
N GLY A 90 3.31 4.94 -10.86
CA GLY A 90 2.71 5.62 -12.01
C GLY A 90 1.30 6.15 -11.74
N ARG A 91 0.97 6.42 -10.47
CA ARG A 91 -0.35 6.92 -10.03
C ARG A 91 -0.27 7.62 -8.69
N VAL A 92 -1.18 8.57 -8.46
CA VAL A 92 -1.30 9.34 -7.22
C VAL A 92 -2.66 9.08 -6.60
N ASN A 93 -2.72 8.72 -5.32
CA ASN A 93 -3.99 8.60 -4.59
C ASN A 93 -4.26 9.81 -3.67
N VAL A 94 -3.22 10.54 -3.28
CA VAL A 94 -3.35 11.73 -2.44
C VAL A 94 -2.45 12.86 -2.95
N ALA A 95 -2.95 14.09 -2.85
CA ALA A 95 -2.14 15.27 -3.10
C ALA A 95 -2.39 16.32 -2.01
N ARG A 96 -1.38 17.15 -1.73
CA ARG A 96 -1.48 18.26 -0.79
C ARG A 96 -0.82 19.51 -1.32
N LEU A 97 -1.29 20.65 -0.85
CA LEU A 97 -0.65 21.93 -1.07
C LEU A 97 0.51 22.07 -0.06
N ASP A 98 1.72 22.16 -0.55
CA ASP A 98 2.95 22.37 0.22
C ASP A 98 3.55 23.73 -0.17
N GLY A 99 3.34 24.74 0.66
CA GLY A 99 3.62 26.13 0.30
C GLY A 99 2.75 26.60 -0.86
N ASN A 100 3.33 26.79 -2.04
CA ASN A 100 2.64 27.18 -3.28
C ASN A 100 2.64 26.06 -4.34
N SER A 101 3.11 24.88 -3.99
CA SER A 101 3.27 23.75 -4.92
C SER A 101 2.41 22.56 -4.51
N TRP A 102 1.87 21.86 -5.47
CA TRP A 102 1.09 20.65 -5.24
C TRP A 102 2.00 19.43 -5.30
N LEU A 103 2.10 18.73 -4.17
CA LEU A 103 2.84 17.48 -4.03
C LEU A 103 1.86 16.31 -4.03
N GLY A 104 2.06 15.36 -4.94
CA GLY A 104 1.34 14.10 -4.98
C GLY A 104 2.10 12.95 -4.37
N ASP A 105 1.36 12.00 -3.77
CA ASP A 105 1.92 10.75 -3.24
C ASP A 105 1.03 9.56 -3.58
N ASN A 106 1.60 8.36 -3.40
CA ASN A 106 0.83 7.12 -3.38
C ASN A 106 1.17 6.32 -2.12
N THR A 107 0.21 6.24 -1.23
CA THR A 107 0.36 5.67 0.11
C THR A 107 0.18 4.16 0.16
N LEU A 108 -0.10 3.48 -0.97
CA LEU A 108 -0.36 2.04 -1.02
C LEU A 108 0.81 1.22 -0.46
N GLY A 109 2.04 1.55 -0.83
CA GLY A 109 3.24 0.85 -0.33
C GLY A 109 3.32 0.91 1.21
N THR A 110 3.10 2.10 1.77
CA THR A 110 3.04 2.33 3.22
C THR A 110 1.91 1.54 3.88
N ALA A 111 0.72 1.54 3.27
CA ALA A 111 -0.42 0.80 3.78
C ALA A 111 -0.15 -0.71 3.86
N ILE A 112 0.42 -1.29 2.80
CA ILE A 112 0.75 -2.72 2.76
C ILE A 112 1.79 -3.07 3.82
N VAL A 113 2.85 -2.29 3.94
CA VAL A 113 3.89 -2.50 4.96
C VAL A 113 3.30 -2.47 6.36
N ASN A 114 2.42 -1.52 6.64
CA ASN A 114 1.76 -1.40 7.94
C ASN A 114 0.78 -2.56 8.21
N CYS A 115 0.10 -3.07 7.19
CA CYS A 115 -0.76 -4.26 7.30
C CYS A 115 0.01 -5.52 7.66
N ILE A 116 1.19 -5.71 7.06
CA ILE A 116 2.05 -6.87 7.35
C ILE A 116 2.56 -6.78 8.78
N GLY A 117 2.74 -5.55 9.29
CA GLY A 117 3.22 -5.31 10.64
C GLY A 117 4.70 -5.67 10.84
N PRO A 118 5.18 -5.61 12.09
CA PRO A 118 6.54 -6.01 12.41
C PRO A 118 6.70 -7.51 12.21
N LEU A 119 7.50 -7.88 11.22
CA LEU A 119 7.89 -9.28 11.04
C LEU A 119 8.79 -9.74 12.18
N PRO A 120 8.71 -11.01 12.58
CA PRO A 120 9.58 -11.55 13.63
C PRO A 120 11.04 -11.24 13.33
N THR A 121 11.67 -10.44 14.16
CA THR A 121 13.13 -10.28 14.10
C THR A 121 13.75 -11.53 14.73
N PRO A 122 14.68 -12.21 14.05
CA PRO A 122 15.41 -13.29 14.67
C PRO A 122 16.07 -12.76 15.97
N GLN A 123 15.74 -13.38 17.10
CA GLN A 123 16.42 -13.06 18.36
C GLN A 123 17.86 -13.60 18.24
N VAL A 124 18.80 -12.73 17.89
CA VAL A 124 20.21 -13.03 18.03
C VAL A 124 20.52 -12.90 19.51
N PRO A 125 21.03 -13.96 20.19
CA PRO A 125 21.54 -13.80 21.54
C PRO A 125 22.66 -12.76 21.51
N LEU A 126 22.52 -11.69 22.30
CA LEU A 126 23.57 -10.70 22.51
C LEU A 126 24.78 -11.35 23.16
N ALA A 127 25.60 -12.04 22.37
CA ALA A 127 26.93 -12.46 22.76
C ALA A 127 27.92 -11.47 22.15
N SER A 128 28.41 -10.58 23.03
CA SER A 128 29.64 -9.79 22.88
C SER A 128 29.97 -9.18 21.52
N GLY A 129 29.55 -7.92 21.31
CA GLY A 129 30.48 -6.87 20.86
C GLY A 129 30.81 -6.74 19.40
N GLU A 130 30.24 -7.51 18.47
CA GLU A 130 30.37 -7.28 17.03
C GLU A 130 29.01 -7.35 16.38
N ALA A 131 28.62 -6.27 15.69
CA ALA A 131 27.43 -6.24 14.85
C ALA A 131 27.68 -7.12 13.60
N THR A 132 27.60 -8.43 13.78
CA THR A 132 27.56 -9.36 12.65
C THR A 132 26.22 -9.23 11.96
N ALA A 133 26.25 -8.91 10.67
CA ALA A 133 25.09 -9.00 9.81
C ALA A 133 24.40 -10.35 10.06
N LEU A 134 23.07 -10.32 10.30
CA LEU A 134 22.28 -11.53 10.47
C LEU A 134 22.51 -12.47 9.29
N PRO A 135 22.67 -13.78 9.50
CA PRO A 135 22.73 -14.74 8.41
C PRO A 135 21.45 -14.60 7.58
N GLU A 136 21.57 -14.40 6.27
CA GLU A 136 20.46 -14.17 5.34
C GLU A 136 19.39 -15.27 5.38
N SER A 137 19.74 -16.48 5.83
CA SER A 137 18.88 -17.64 5.91
C SER A 137 17.71 -17.56 6.91
N ASN A 138 17.76 -16.66 7.91
CA ASN A 138 16.73 -16.55 8.96
C ASN A 138 15.95 -15.23 8.93
N SER A 139 16.15 -14.39 7.92
CA SER A 139 15.39 -13.14 7.79
C SER A 139 14.00 -13.40 7.21
N PRO A 140 12.93 -12.84 7.80
CA PRO A 140 11.57 -12.96 7.26
C PRO A 140 11.54 -12.51 5.80
N CYS A 141 10.76 -13.22 4.97
CA CYS A 141 10.63 -12.96 3.54
C CYS A 141 9.19 -12.61 3.17
N ILE A 142 9.04 -11.54 2.38
CA ILE A 142 7.78 -11.13 1.79
C ILE A 142 7.85 -11.42 0.30
N LEU A 143 6.94 -12.25 -0.19
CA LEU A 143 6.79 -12.48 -1.63
C LEU A 143 5.73 -11.53 -2.18
N VAL A 144 6.09 -10.76 -3.19
CA VAL A 144 5.15 -9.95 -3.97
C VAL A 144 4.93 -10.64 -5.31
N VAL A 145 3.72 -11.15 -5.53
CA VAL A 145 3.31 -11.76 -6.79
C VAL A 145 2.63 -10.69 -7.63
N GLY A 146 3.35 -10.14 -8.60
CA GLY A 146 2.89 -9.01 -9.39
C GLY A 146 4.03 -8.18 -9.98
N GLU A 147 3.81 -6.87 -10.06
CA GLU A 147 4.75 -5.95 -10.66
C GLU A 147 5.87 -5.49 -9.71
N ARG A 148 7.06 -5.27 -10.25
CA ARG A 148 8.21 -4.71 -9.52
C ARG A 148 7.94 -3.34 -8.89
N LYS A 149 7.03 -2.57 -9.49
CA LYS A 149 6.64 -1.23 -9.01
C LYS A 149 6.09 -1.27 -7.59
N LEU A 150 5.22 -2.25 -7.30
CA LEU A 150 4.65 -2.41 -5.96
C LEU A 150 5.72 -2.73 -4.92
N ALA A 151 6.58 -3.69 -5.22
CA ALA A 151 7.68 -4.04 -4.33
C ALA A 151 8.63 -2.86 -4.08
N LYS A 152 8.89 -2.05 -5.10
CA LYS A 152 9.69 -0.83 -4.95
C LYS A 152 8.99 0.19 -4.04
N ALA A 153 7.69 0.42 -4.21
CA ALA A 153 6.91 1.30 -3.34
C ALA A 153 6.91 0.83 -1.88
N MET A 154 6.78 -0.48 -1.64
CA MET A 154 6.89 -1.07 -0.30
C MET A 154 8.28 -0.88 0.32
N ARG A 155 9.36 -1.00 -0.47
CA ARG A 155 10.74 -0.76 0.00
C ARG A 155 10.99 0.69 0.37
N LEU A 156 10.41 1.62 -0.38
CA LEU A 156 10.47 3.05 -0.07
C LEU A 156 9.75 3.37 1.24
N ALA A 157 8.69 2.64 1.55
CA ALA A 157 7.92 2.80 2.77
C ALA A 157 8.65 2.26 4.03
N SER A 158 9.54 1.27 3.88
CA SER A 158 10.28 0.69 5.00
C SER A 158 11.67 0.20 4.59
N ALA A 159 12.68 0.89 5.11
CA ALA A 159 14.08 0.49 4.91
C ALA A 159 14.39 -0.87 5.58
N GLU A 160 13.71 -1.21 6.68
CA GLU A 160 13.89 -2.49 7.39
C GLU A 160 13.43 -3.69 6.56
N LEU A 161 12.37 -3.49 5.75
CA LEU A 161 11.83 -4.53 4.88
C LEU A 161 12.49 -4.57 3.50
N ALA A 162 13.31 -3.58 3.15
CA ALA A 162 13.87 -3.43 1.82
C ALA A 162 14.59 -4.69 1.31
N ASN A 163 15.35 -5.36 2.17
CA ASN A 163 16.12 -6.57 1.83
C ASN A 163 15.31 -7.88 2.01
N ARG A 164 14.03 -7.77 2.38
CA ARG A 164 13.16 -8.92 2.69
C ARG A 164 12.07 -9.14 1.65
N ILE A 165 11.93 -8.21 0.69
CA ILE A 165 10.91 -8.24 -0.34
C ILE A 165 11.48 -8.89 -1.60
N VAL A 166 10.84 -9.96 -2.04
CA VAL A 166 11.16 -10.70 -3.25
C VAL A 166 9.96 -10.64 -4.20
N VAL A 167 10.20 -10.36 -5.47
CA VAL A 167 9.15 -10.29 -6.50
C VAL A 167 9.09 -11.58 -7.29
N VAL A 168 7.89 -12.13 -7.41
CA VAL A 168 7.58 -13.23 -8.33
C VAL A 168 6.82 -12.67 -9.52
N HIS A 169 7.41 -12.76 -10.70
CA HIS A 169 6.86 -12.20 -11.93
C HIS A 169 6.68 -13.25 -13.03
N GLU A 170 5.55 -13.20 -13.74
CA GLU A 170 5.26 -14.03 -14.90
C GLU A 170 5.73 -13.31 -16.18
N GLY A 171 6.95 -13.46 -16.58
CA GLY A 171 7.41 -12.90 -17.84
C GLY A 171 8.88 -13.20 -18.11
N PRO A 172 9.32 -13.08 -19.38
CA PRO A 172 10.73 -13.18 -19.66
C PRO A 172 11.47 -12.03 -18.98
N ASP A 173 12.57 -12.35 -18.36
CA ASP A 173 13.46 -11.42 -17.67
C ASP A 173 14.13 -10.48 -18.69
N THR A 174 13.43 -9.44 -19.12
CA THR A 174 13.89 -8.54 -20.18
C THR A 174 14.78 -7.39 -19.71
N THR A 175 15.03 -7.25 -18.39
CA THR A 175 15.91 -6.20 -17.87
C THR A 175 16.63 -6.63 -16.60
N LEU A 176 17.66 -7.43 -16.72
CA LEU A 176 18.68 -7.59 -15.70
C LEU A 176 19.60 -6.36 -15.69
N ASN A 177 19.13 -5.23 -15.20
CA ASN A 177 20.01 -4.26 -14.56
C ASN A 177 19.89 -4.46 -13.07
N ALA A 178 20.79 -5.26 -12.55
CA ALA A 178 20.92 -5.67 -11.18
C ALA A 178 21.19 -4.47 -10.26
N THR A 179 20.14 -3.87 -9.74
CA THR A 179 20.22 -3.12 -8.49
C THR A 179 19.05 -3.52 -7.62
N THR A 180 19.29 -4.52 -6.78
CA THR A 180 18.68 -4.73 -5.46
C THR A 180 17.22 -5.17 -5.33
N ILE A 181 16.53 -5.65 -6.36
CA ILE A 181 15.28 -6.38 -6.14
C ILE A 181 15.48 -7.82 -6.63
N ASP A 182 15.51 -8.78 -5.71
CA ASP A 182 15.50 -10.20 -6.07
C ASP A 182 14.18 -10.47 -6.79
N THR A 183 14.27 -10.66 -8.10
CA THR A 183 13.11 -11.00 -8.93
C THR A 183 13.25 -12.47 -9.32
N LEU A 184 12.21 -13.23 -9.00
CA LEU A 184 12.14 -14.65 -9.30
C LEU A 184 11.19 -14.88 -10.48
N ASN A 185 11.67 -15.56 -11.50
CA ASN A 185 10.84 -16.22 -12.48
C ASN A 185 10.57 -17.68 -12.06
N LEU A 186 9.84 -18.43 -12.86
CA LEU A 186 9.50 -19.82 -12.53
C LEU A 186 10.74 -20.69 -12.22
N ALA A 187 11.81 -20.57 -13.00
CA ALA A 187 13.02 -21.36 -12.82
C ALA A 187 13.82 -20.95 -11.57
N SER A 188 13.93 -19.65 -11.33
CA SER A 188 14.63 -19.13 -10.13
C SER A 188 13.81 -19.35 -8.85
N LEU A 189 12.49 -19.47 -8.94
CA LEU A 189 11.64 -19.83 -7.81
C LEU A 189 11.90 -21.27 -7.31
N GLU A 190 12.22 -22.19 -8.22
CA GLU A 190 12.68 -23.55 -7.85
C GLU A 190 14.00 -23.52 -7.08
N ALA A 191 14.95 -22.71 -7.54
CA ALA A 191 16.22 -22.52 -6.83
C ALA A 191 16.03 -21.81 -5.48
N PHE A 192 15.11 -20.86 -5.41
CA PHE A 192 14.74 -20.18 -4.16
C PHE A 192 14.12 -21.15 -3.15
N ALA A 193 13.28 -22.08 -3.58
CA ALA A 193 12.66 -23.11 -2.74
C ALA A 193 13.70 -24.06 -2.10
N GLN A 194 14.92 -24.14 -2.67
CA GLN A 194 16.03 -24.95 -2.11
C GLN A 194 16.89 -24.16 -1.12
N GLN A 195 16.65 -22.85 -0.98
CA GLN A 195 17.30 -22.04 0.05
C GLN A 195 16.54 -22.20 1.36
N ASP A 196 17.25 -22.21 2.47
CA ASP A 196 16.68 -22.30 3.83
C ASP A 196 16.03 -20.95 4.24
N ARG A 197 15.15 -20.43 3.38
CA ARG A 197 14.42 -19.17 3.56
C ARG A 197 12.94 -19.46 3.78
N LYS A 198 12.39 -18.91 4.85
CA LYS A 198 10.95 -19.02 5.16
C LYS A 198 10.20 -17.80 4.68
N VAL A 199 9.05 -18.05 4.06
CA VAL A 199 8.15 -16.99 3.61
C VAL A 199 7.13 -16.69 4.72
N ASP A 200 7.06 -15.44 5.14
CA ASP A 200 6.16 -14.99 6.20
C ASP A 200 4.92 -14.30 5.68
N CYS A 201 5.00 -13.67 4.51
CA CYS A 201 3.86 -13.02 3.89
C CYS A 201 3.89 -13.13 2.37
N VAL A 202 2.71 -13.25 1.77
CA VAL A 202 2.51 -13.14 0.32
C VAL A 202 1.57 -11.99 0.01
N VAL A 203 2.02 -11.06 -0.82
CA VAL A 203 1.18 -9.99 -1.38
C VAL A 203 0.83 -10.35 -2.82
N LEU A 204 -0.45 -10.56 -3.07
CA LEU A 204 -0.99 -10.89 -4.39
C LEU A 204 -1.54 -9.64 -5.05
N GLU A 205 -0.77 -9.04 -5.95
CA GLU A 205 -1.23 -7.96 -6.83
C GLU A 205 -1.98 -8.53 -8.03
N SER A 206 -1.55 -9.70 -8.51
CA SER A 206 -2.22 -10.46 -9.56
C SER A 206 -2.29 -11.94 -9.18
N LEU A 207 -3.24 -12.69 -9.76
CA LEU A 207 -3.26 -14.13 -9.58
C LEU A 207 -2.18 -14.76 -10.45
N PRO A 208 -1.25 -15.50 -9.86
CA PRO A 208 -0.23 -16.20 -10.62
C PRO A 208 -0.82 -17.38 -11.39
N SER A 209 -0.11 -17.80 -12.44
CA SER A 209 -0.43 -19.04 -13.17
C SER A 209 -0.41 -20.26 -12.26
N ALA A 210 -1.07 -21.33 -12.71
CA ALA A 210 -1.06 -22.61 -12.00
C ALA A 210 0.37 -23.16 -11.80
N ALA A 211 1.32 -22.79 -12.66
CA ALA A 211 2.71 -23.20 -12.55
C ALA A 211 3.39 -22.50 -11.36
N ILE A 212 3.28 -21.17 -11.26
CA ILE A 212 3.81 -20.40 -10.12
C ILE A 212 3.11 -20.81 -8.82
N ALA A 213 1.79 -20.97 -8.85
CA ALA A 213 1.04 -21.45 -7.69
C ALA A 213 1.57 -22.79 -7.15
N ARG A 214 1.89 -23.73 -8.05
CA ARG A 214 2.48 -25.03 -7.67
C ARG A 214 3.86 -24.84 -7.03
N GLN A 215 4.71 -23.99 -7.58
CA GLN A 215 6.04 -23.73 -7.02
C GLN A 215 5.95 -23.03 -5.65
N LEU A 216 5.05 -22.06 -5.50
CA LEU A 216 4.80 -21.43 -4.20
C LEU A 216 4.37 -22.44 -3.14
N SER A 217 3.66 -23.54 -3.55
CA SER A 217 3.27 -24.59 -2.61
C SER A 217 4.45 -25.39 -2.05
N LEU A 218 5.59 -25.38 -2.71
CA LEU A 218 6.81 -26.09 -2.30
C LEU A 218 7.69 -25.26 -1.36
N LEU A 219 7.41 -23.97 -1.19
CA LEU A 219 8.19 -23.09 -0.32
C LEU A 219 8.02 -23.48 1.15
N GLU A 220 9.03 -23.19 1.94
CA GLU A 220 8.94 -23.21 3.39
C GLU A 220 8.28 -21.92 3.90
N TRP A 221 7.41 -22.08 4.89
CA TRP A 221 6.62 -21.00 5.45
C TRP A 221 7.01 -20.72 6.90
N GLY A 222 6.93 -19.46 7.30
CA GLY A 222 7.13 -19.04 8.68
C GLY A 222 6.10 -19.65 9.65
N SER A 223 6.24 -19.33 10.93
CA SER A 223 5.38 -19.89 11.98
C SER A 223 3.93 -19.43 11.88
N ASN A 224 3.72 -18.21 11.43
CA ASN A 224 2.39 -17.59 11.27
C ASN A 224 2.32 -16.87 9.91
N PRO A 225 2.32 -17.61 8.80
CA PRO A 225 2.34 -17.00 7.48
C PRO A 225 1.01 -16.31 7.19
N SER A 226 1.07 -15.18 6.48
CA SER A 226 -0.11 -14.40 6.09
C SER A 226 -0.13 -14.12 4.59
N TYR A 227 -1.29 -13.72 4.09
CA TYR A 227 -1.41 -13.25 2.72
C TYR A 227 -2.36 -12.07 2.60
N LEU A 228 -2.05 -11.19 1.66
CA LEU A 228 -2.85 -10.02 1.29
C LEU A 228 -3.21 -10.09 -0.19
N ILE A 229 -4.44 -9.83 -0.53
CA ILE A 229 -4.95 -9.77 -1.90
C ILE A 229 -5.33 -8.32 -2.19
N LEU A 230 -4.73 -7.73 -3.24
CA LEU A 230 -4.96 -6.32 -3.60
C LEU A 230 -6.10 -6.12 -4.59
N GLU A 231 -6.34 -7.10 -5.46
CA GLU A 231 -7.38 -7.02 -6.49
C GLU A 231 -8.59 -7.91 -6.17
N SER A 232 -9.73 -7.53 -6.74
CA SER A 232 -10.93 -8.37 -6.65
C SER A 232 -10.85 -9.50 -7.68
N PHE A 233 -10.73 -10.73 -7.19
CA PHE A 233 -10.73 -11.93 -8.02
C PHE A 233 -12.09 -12.64 -7.96
N SER A 234 -12.44 -13.34 -9.04
CA SER A 234 -13.65 -14.18 -9.02
C SER A 234 -13.52 -15.31 -7.98
N GLU A 235 -14.64 -15.72 -7.38
CA GLU A 235 -14.64 -16.83 -6.41
C GLU A 235 -13.96 -18.11 -6.93
N LYS A 236 -14.11 -18.42 -8.22
CA LYS A 236 -13.48 -19.60 -8.83
C LYS A 236 -11.95 -19.50 -8.82
N GLN A 237 -11.42 -18.31 -9.11
CA GLN A 237 -9.98 -18.04 -9.07
C GLN A 237 -9.45 -18.09 -7.63
N LEU A 238 -10.18 -17.48 -6.70
CA LEU A 238 -9.83 -17.49 -5.28
C LEU A 238 -9.88 -18.89 -4.67
N ARG A 239 -10.80 -19.76 -5.07
CA ARG A 239 -10.90 -21.12 -4.51
C ARG A 239 -9.64 -21.94 -4.73
N LEU A 240 -9.08 -21.92 -5.94
CA LEU A 240 -7.82 -22.62 -6.23
C LEU A 240 -6.68 -22.14 -5.32
N TRP A 241 -6.63 -20.84 -5.06
CA TRP A 241 -5.65 -20.22 -4.17
C TRP A 241 -5.95 -20.50 -2.71
N GLN A 242 -7.20 -20.35 -2.30
CA GLN A 242 -7.62 -20.60 -0.91
C GLN A 242 -7.33 -22.02 -0.48
N ASP A 243 -7.55 -23.01 -1.34
CA ASP A 243 -7.23 -24.41 -1.01
C ASP A 243 -5.72 -24.59 -0.82
N LEU A 244 -4.90 -23.96 -1.66
CA LEU A 244 -3.46 -23.99 -1.55
C LEU A 244 -2.97 -23.26 -0.28
N LEU A 245 -3.54 -22.10 0.03
CA LEU A 245 -3.21 -21.29 1.19
C LEU A 245 -3.72 -21.89 2.50
N LYS A 246 -4.91 -22.50 2.52
CA LYS A 246 -5.47 -23.20 3.69
C LYS A 246 -4.63 -24.40 4.09
N VAL A 247 -4.14 -25.18 3.12
CA VAL A 247 -3.25 -26.33 3.38
C VAL A 247 -1.98 -25.89 4.11
N LYS A 248 -1.55 -24.62 3.93
CA LYS A 248 -0.36 -24.06 4.58
C LYS A 248 -0.66 -23.29 5.86
N GLY A 249 -1.92 -23.21 6.30
CA GLY A 249 -2.30 -22.53 7.54
C GLY A 249 -2.11 -21.01 7.50
N MET A 250 -2.13 -20.39 6.30
CA MET A 250 -1.92 -18.97 6.13
C MET A 250 -3.13 -18.14 6.58
N ALA A 251 -2.88 -17.11 7.36
CA ALA A 251 -3.91 -16.14 7.76
C ALA A 251 -4.14 -15.11 6.62
N ARG A 252 -5.40 -14.84 6.32
CA ARG A 252 -5.74 -13.75 5.41
C ARG A 252 -5.66 -12.41 6.13
N ILE A 253 -4.99 -11.45 5.52
CA ILE A 253 -5.12 -10.05 5.89
C ILE A 253 -6.40 -9.54 5.22
N GLU A 254 -7.38 -9.17 6.02
CA GLU A 254 -8.69 -8.75 5.50
C GLU A 254 -8.61 -7.40 4.79
N PRO A 255 -9.46 -7.16 3.76
CA PRO A 255 -9.44 -5.90 3.01
C PRO A 255 -9.59 -4.66 3.89
N VAL A 256 -10.36 -4.74 4.97
CA VAL A 256 -10.54 -3.64 5.91
C VAL A 256 -9.23 -3.21 6.58
N GLU A 257 -8.30 -4.14 6.80
CA GLU A 257 -6.98 -3.80 7.34
C GLU A 257 -6.18 -2.93 6.36
N LEU A 258 -6.14 -3.30 5.09
CA LEU A 258 -5.48 -2.49 4.07
C LEU A 258 -6.12 -1.10 3.95
N MET A 259 -7.45 -1.03 3.90
CA MET A 259 -8.19 0.23 3.86
C MET A 259 -7.92 1.09 5.09
N THR A 260 -7.83 0.47 6.27
CA THR A 260 -7.51 1.15 7.54
C THR A 260 -6.13 1.80 7.48
N HIS A 261 -5.12 1.05 7.10
CA HIS A 261 -3.75 1.56 7.03
C HIS A 261 -3.55 2.56 5.88
N GLN A 262 -4.26 2.40 4.76
CA GLN A 262 -4.23 3.38 3.69
C GLN A 262 -4.89 4.69 4.12
N ALA A 263 -6.06 4.63 4.73
CA ALA A 263 -6.72 5.82 5.27
C ALA A 263 -5.89 6.54 6.33
N ALA A 264 -5.17 5.79 7.18
CA ALA A 264 -4.25 6.36 8.15
C ALA A 264 -3.06 7.07 7.49
N ALA A 265 -2.46 6.45 6.49
CA ALA A 265 -1.35 7.05 5.73
C ALA A 265 -1.80 8.30 4.96
N ASP A 266 -2.98 8.26 4.34
CA ASP A 266 -3.59 9.40 3.66
C ASP A 266 -3.83 10.57 4.63
N PHE A 267 -4.40 10.27 5.80
CA PHE A 267 -4.64 11.27 6.84
C PHE A 267 -3.34 11.92 7.32
N PHE A 268 -2.33 11.10 7.60
CA PHE A 268 -1.01 11.59 8.00
C PHE A 268 -0.36 12.44 6.92
N PHE A 269 -0.46 12.04 5.65
CA PHE A 269 0.07 12.79 4.52
C PHE A 269 -0.49 14.23 4.47
N TRP A 270 -1.79 14.42 4.69
CA TRP A 270 -2.38 15.77 4.69
C TRP A 270 -2.11 16.54 5.96
N THR A 271 -2.24 15.92 7.13
CA THR A 271 -2.31 16.62 8.41
C THR A 271 -0.99 16.65 9.16
N GLY A 272 -0.08 15.72 8.87
CA GLY A 272 1.14 15.47 9.66
C GLY A 272 0.87 14.89 11.06
N VAL A 273 -0.36 14.45 11.33
CA VAL A 273 -0.78 13.91 12.65
C VAL A 273 -1.14 12.43 12.49
N GLU A 274 -0.61 11.59 13.36
CA GLU A 274 -0.96 10.17 13.40
C GLU A 274 -2.40 9.98 13.88
N PRO A 275 -3.27 9.32 13.10
CA PRO A 275 -4.63 9.05 13.52
C PRO A 275 -4.70 7.79 14.38
N SER A 276 -5.80 7.62 15.11
CA SER A 276 -6.10 6.34 15.77
C SER A 276 -6.50 5.27 14.75
N ILE A 277 -5.65 4.24 14.60
CA ILE A 277 -5.90 3.10 13.72
C ILE A 277 -7.21 2.39 14.08
N HIS A 278 -7.46 2.15 15.38
CA HIS A 278 -8.71 1.53 15.85
C HIS A 278 -9.94 2.33 15.44
N LEU A 279 -9.90 3.66 15.60
CA LEU A 279 -11.03 4.50 15.22
C LEU A 279 -11.29 4.49 13.70
N ILE A 280 -10.23 4.48 12.89
CA ILE A 280 -10.36 4.37 11.42
C ILE A 280 -11.00 3.03 11.07
N ARG A 281 -10.52 1.93 11.65
CA ARG A 281 -11.07 0.60 11.44
C ARG A 281 -12.55 0.53 11.82
N ASP A 282 -12.90 0.92 13.07
CA ASP A 282 -14.27 0.94 13.54
C ASP A 282 -15.17 1.78 12.63
N SER A 283 -14.66 2.90 12.13
CA SER A 283 -15.41 3.76 11.21
C SER A 283 -15.62 3.13 9.83
N LEU A 284 -14.64 2.38 9.31
CA LEU A 284 -14.80 1.63 8.07
C LEU A 284 -15.81 0.50 8.23
N GLU A 285 -15.71 -0.28 9.31
CA GLU A 285 -16.63 -1.37 9.60
C GLU A 285 -18.08 -0.84 9.76
N GLU A 286 -18.26 0.26 10.50
CA GLU A 286 -19.58 0.91 10.66
C GLU A 286 -20.14 1.38 9.31
N TYR A 287 -19.30 2.05 8.47
CA TYR A 287 -19.74 2.56 7.19
C TYR A 287 -20.13 1.46 6.20
N MET A 288 -19.35 0.39 6.17
CA MET A 288 -19.53 -0.73 5.24
C MET A 288 -20.52 -1.78 5.78
N GLN A 289 -21.00 -1.64 7.02
CA GLN A 289 -21.90 -2.59 7.69
C GLN A 289 -21.33 -4.03 7.71
N TRP A 290 -20.07 -4.14 8.01
CA TRP A 290 -19.34 -5.41 8.08
C TRP A 290 -19.43 -6.03 9.46
#